data_77f7b8e54241bae7ea1dd145b4cc2d6f
#
_entry.id   77f7b8e54241bae7ea1dd145b4cc2d6f
#
_cell.length_a   1.000
_cell.length_b   1.000
_cell.length_c   1.000
_cell.angle_alpha   90.00
_cell.angle_beta   90.00
_cell.angle_gamma   90.00
#
_symmetry.space_group_name_H-M   'P 1'
#
loop_
_entity.id
_entity.type
_entity.pdbx_description
1 polymer ?
#
loop_
_entity_poly.entity_id
_entity_poly.type
_entity_poly.pdbx_seq_one_letter_code
_entity_poly.pdbx_strand_id
1 'polypeptide(L)' 'MTNICTKVTVRKRPIKNGQTSLYLDFYPPIRNPKTGKLSRREYLGLYIYTNPVERFQQEYNKSMIQKAEIIKC' A
#
# COMPACT_ATOMS: atom_id res chain seq x y z
N MET A 1 27.54 0.72 2.91
CA MET A 1 26.61 1.46 2.09
C MET A 1 25.27 1.61 2.77
N THR A 2 24.79 2.78 2.72
CA THR A 2 23.55 3.06 3.39
C THR A 2 22.38 2.76 2.49
N ASN A 3 21.42 2.07 3.01
CA ASN A 3 20.17 1.91 2.31
C ASN A 3 19.42 3.23 2.37
N ILE A 4 19.18 3.80 1.23
CA ILE A 4 18.55 5.10 1.14
C ILE A 4 17.05 5.01 0.90
N CYS A 5 16.48 3.88 1.21
CA CYS A 5 15.03 3.76 1.13
C CYS A 5 14.37 4.82 1.99
N THR A 6 13.47 5.55 1.40
CA THR A 6 12.61 6.44 2.14
C THR A 6 11.77 5.60 3.11
N LYS A 7 11.48 6.18 4.26
CA LYS A 7 10.61 5.47 5.19
C LYS A 7 9.24 5.29 4.55
N VAL A 8 8.83 4.05 4.39
CA VAL A 8 7.61 3.71 3.69
C VAL A 8 6.68 2.95 4.62
N THR A 9 5.44 3.34 4.65
CA THR A 9 4.42 2.68 5.45
C THR A 9 3.29 2.22 4.55
N VAL A 10 2.85 0.97 4.72
CA VAL A 10 1.67 0.49 4.02
C VAL A 10 0.45 0.98 4.76
N ARG A 11 -0.42 1.67 4.05
CA ARG A 11 -1.65 2.21 4.63
C ARG A 11 -2.87 1.69 3.89
N LYS A 12 -4.00 1.84 4.52
CA LYS A 12 -5.27 1.33 4.02
C LYS A 12 -6.27 2.47 3.89
N ARG A 13 -7.02 2.43 2.81
CA ARG A 13 -8.08 3.41 2.60
C ARG A 13 -9.36 2.69 2.18
N PRO A 14 -10.41 2.75 3.00
CA PRO A 14 -11.68 2.14 2.63
C PRO A 14 -12.26 2.79 1.39
N ILE A 15 -12.79 1.97 0.51
CA ILE A 15 -13.48 2.44 -0.69
C ILE A 15 -14.85 1.77 -0.74
N LYS A 16 -15.54 1.91 -1.85
CA LYS A 16 -16.89 1.38 -1.98
C LYS A 16 -16.90 -0.14 -2.03
N ASN A 17 -18.07 -0.72 -1.83
CA ASN A 17 -18.33 -2.15 -2.00
C ASN A 17 -17.57 -3.04 -1.02
N GLY A 18 -17.33 -2.54 0.19
CA GLY A 18 -16.70 -3.34 1.22
C GLY A 18 -15.26 -3.68 0.94
N GLN A 19 -14.59 -2.87 0.13
CA GLN A 19 -13.19 -3.06 -0.19
C GLN A 19 -12.34 -1.97 0.41
N THR A 20 -11.06 -2.27 0.60
CA THR A 20 -10.08 -1.31 1.11
C THR A 20 -8.89 -1.33 0.17
N SER A 21 -8.49 -0.16 -0.27
CA SER A 21 -7.33 -0.02 -1.15
C SER A 21 -6.06 0.08 -0.32
N LEU A 22 -5.01 -0.57 -0.79
CA LEU A 22 -3.70 -0.47 -0.15
C LEU A 22 -2.85 0.53 -0.91
N TYR A 23 -2.10 1.34 -0.16
CA TYR A 23 -1.18 2.30 -0.77
C TYR A 23 0.05 2.47 0.10
N LEU A 24 1.09 2.99 -0.51
CA LEU A 24 2.33 3.30 0.19
C LEU A 24 2.34 4.77 0.55
N ASP A 25 2.78 5.07 1.77
CA ASP A 25 2.94 6.42 2.26
C ASP A 25 4.42 6.67 2.49
N PHE A 26 4.97 7.63 1.78
CA PHE A 26 6.40 7.93 1.84
C PHE A 26 6.66 9.13 2.73
N TYR A 27 7.66 9.00 3.58
CA TYR A 27 8.11 10.12 4.38
C TYR A 27 9.63 10.06 4.46
N PRO A 28 10.33 11.08 3.97
CA PRO A 28 9.79 12.26 3.28
C PRO A 28 9.25 11.94 1.89
N PRO A 29 8.48 12.85 1.30
CA PRO A 29 7.96 12.62 -0.05
C PRO A 29 9.07 12.42 -1.07
N ILE A 30 8.79 11.62 -2.08
CA ILE A 30 9.75 11.38 -3.14
C ILE A 30 9.30 12.10 -4.42
N ARG A 31 10.29 12.41 -5.27
CA ARG A 31 9.98 13.09 -6.53
C ARG A 31 9.55 12.07 -7.56
N ASN A 32 8.43 12.33 -8.18
CA ASN A 32 7.93 11.49 -9.26
C ASN A 32 8.71 11.83 -10.54
N PRO A 33 9.43 10.88 -11.12
CA PRO A 33 10.26 11.18 -12.31
C PRO A 33 9.44 11.56 -13.53
N LYS A 34 8.17 11.19 -13.58
CA LYS A 34 7.34 11.49 -14.73
C LYS A 34 6.77 12.90 -14.69
N THR A 35 6.37 13.36 -13.52
CA THR A 35 5.75 14.66 -13.38
C THR A 35 6.65 15.70 -12.75
N GLY A 36 7.72 15.27 -12.13
CA GLY A 36 8.63 16.18 -11.42
C GLY A 36 8.07 16.67 -10.10
N LYS A 37 6.89 16.24 -9.74
CA LYS A 37 6.25 16.66 -8.49
C LYS A 37 6.61 15.71 -7.36
N LEU A 38 6.54 16.22 -6.14
CA LEU A 38 6.74 15.39 -4.97
C LEU A 38 5.51 14.53 -4.77
N SER A 39 5.74 13.25 -4.50
CA SER A 39 4.67 12.31 -4.27
C SER A 39 4.83 11.68 -2.91
N ARG A 40 3.76 11.66 -2.15
CA ARG A 40 3.76 11.09 -0.82
C ARG A 40 3.04 9.75 -0.76
N ARG A 41 2.19 9.49 -1.74
CA ARG A 41 1.39 8.26 -1.77
C ARG A 41 1.50 7.60 -3.11
N GLU A 42 1.49 6.27 -3.08
CA GLU A 42 1.43 5.50 -4.32
C GLU A 42 0.46 4.36 -4.11
N TYR A 43 -0.61 4.36 -4.89
CA TYR A 43 -1.61 3.31 -4.81
C TYR A 43 -1.12 2.10 -5.58
N LEU A 44 -1.20 0.94 -4.93
CA LEU A 44 -0.63 -0.28 -5.48
C LEU A 44 -1.57 -1.03 -6.40
N GLY A 45 -2.84 -0.66 -6.42
CA GLY A 45 -3.83 -1.43 -7.15
C GLY A 45 -4.18 -2.73 -6.47
N LEU A 46 -3.82 -2.86 -5.20
CA LEU A 46 -4.16 -4.01 -4.39
C LEU A 46 -5.32 -3.68 -3.49
N TYR A 47 -6.24 -4.62 -3.35
CA TYR A 47 -7.44 -4.41 -2.56
C TYR A 47 -7.63 -5.54 -1.59
N ILE A 48 -8.20 -5.22 -0.43
CA ILE A 48 -8.53 -6.21 0.58
C ILE A 48 -9.98 -6.01 0.98
N TYR A 49 -10.54 -7.00 1.67
CA TYR A 49 -11.88 -6.88 2.22
C TYR A 49 -11.82 -5.98 3.44
N THR A 50 -12.73 -5.01 3.50
CA THR A 50 -12.78 -4.09 4.64
C THR A 50 -13.19 -4.84 5.91
N ASN A 51 -14.10 -5.78 5.77
CA ASN A 51 -14.59 -6.53 6.91
C ASN A 51 -14.58 -8.02 6.59
N PRO A 52 -13.42 -8.68 6.64
CA PRO A 52 -13.32 -10.09 6.30
C PRO A 52 -14.03 -10.94 7.36
N VAL A 53 -15.06 -11.65 6.92
CA VAL A 53 -15.84 -12.52 7.79
C VAL A 53 -15.47 -13.97 7.59
N GLU A 54 -15.31 -14.36 6.32
CA GLU A 54 -14.97 -15.73 5.97
C GLU A 54 -13.47 -15.95 6.04
N ARG A 55 -13.09 -17.21 6.29
CA ARG A 55 -11.69 -17.54 6.39
C ARG A 55 -10.92 -17.21 5.11
N PHE A 56 -11.52 -17.52 3.95
CA PHE A 56 -10.84 -17.24 2.68
C PHE A 56 -10.62 -15.74 2.49
N GLN A 57 -11.51 -14.91 3.01
CA GLN A 57 -11.34 -13.47 2.94
C GLN A 57 -10.19 -13.01 3.81
N GLN A 58 -10.06 -13.59 4.99
CA GLN A 58 -8.96 -13.25 5.89
C GLN A 58 -7.61 -13.65 5.28
N GLU A 59 -7.56 -14.83 4.67
CA GLU A 59 -6.34 -15.30 4.03
C GLU A 59 -6.00 -14.48 2.81
N TYR A 60 -7.01 -14.09 2.05
CA TYR A 60 -6.81 -13.21 0.92
C TYR A 60 -6.21 -11.88 1.36
N ASN A 61 -6.76 -11.28 2.41
CA ASN A 61 -6.25 -10.02 2.93
C ASN A 61 -4.80 -10.16 3.37
N LYS A 62 -4.50 -11.23 4.08
CA LYS A 62 -3.14 -11.47 4.53
C LYS A 62 -2.18 -11.56 3.36
N SER A 63 -2.57 -12.27 2.30
CA SER A 63 -1.74 -12.40 1.12
C SER A 63 -1.51 -11.06 0.43
N MET A 64 -2.55 -10.25 0.32
CA MET A 64 -2.41 -8.92 -0.29
C MET A 64 -1.52 -8.01 0.52
N ILE A 65 -1.66 -8.04 1.83
CA ILE A 65 -0.83 -7.23 2.71
C ILE A 65 0.63 -7.66 2.59
N GLN A 66 0.89 -8.95 2.49
CA GLN A 66 2.24 -9.45 2.30
C GLN A 66 2.83 -8.95 0.98
N LYS A 67 2.05 -8.93 -0.08
CA LYS A 67 2.51 -8.39 -1.36
C LYS A 67 2.89 -6.92 -1.23
N ALA A 68 2.07 -6.15 -0.52
CA ALA A 68 2.36 -4.74 -0.30
C ALA A 68 3.65 -4.56 0.51
N GLU A 69 3.87 -5.40 1.51
CA GLU A 69 5.08 -5.33 2.32
C GLU A 69 6.32 -5.66 1.51
N ILE A 70 6.19 -6.56 0.54
CA ILE A 70 7.31 -6.91 -0.33
C ILE A 70 7.64 -5.74 -1.27
N ILE A 71 6.62 -5.08 -1.80
CA ILE A 71 6.81 -3.93 -2.69
C ILE A 71 7.44 -2.77 -1.94
N LYS A 72 7.10 -2.65 -0.68
CA LYS A 72 7.59 -1.57 0.15
C LYS A 72 9.10 -1.73 0.38
N CYS A 73 9.89 -1.09 -0.42
CA CYS A 73 11.35 -1.03 -0.24
C CYS A 73 11.95 -2.30 0.33
#